data_c2040b29f7035c551c289f59f90c4c28
#
_entry.id   c2040b29f7035c551c289f59f90c4c28
#
_cell.length_a   1.000
_cell.length_b   1.000
_cell.length_c   1.000
_cell.angle_alpha   90.00
_cell.angle_beta   90.00
_cell.angle_gamma   90.00
#
_symmetry.space_group_name_H-M   'P 1'
#
loop_
_entity.id
_entity.type
_entity.pdbx_description
1 polymer ?
#
loop_
_entity_poly.entity_id
_entity_poly.type
_entity_poly.pdbx_seq_one_letter_code
_entity_poly.pdbx_strand_id
1 'polypeptide(L)'
;MKELKLEELSIRQKLGMTFTAFINGSSRTPEEDAFILDLIKNPSLGCVWVQVDRDGVEELIAKVKEVADYPILIMTDAENGIEPYVIGEHNAVACTGNIKHAYIFGKTLAVNARKLGYNVVCNPVVDMRRGSQRSLGTDKEKVGELASAIAQGMHDGGILTVAKHYPSSVKTNGVDSHMAENFSYDTKEDLLAEALYPYKRLMEKDL
;
A
#
# COMPACT_ATOMS: atom_id res chain seq x y z
N MET A 1 -3.54 -22.55 6.26
CA MET A 1 -2.23 -21.85 6.37
C MET A 1 -1.64 -22.16 7.73
N LYS A 2 -0.36 -22.51 7.78
CA LYS A 2 0.37 -22.74 9.02
C LYS A 2 0.66 -21.41 9.71
N GLU A 3 0.42 -21.32 11.01
CA GLU A 3 0.87 -20.18 11.80
C GLU A 3 2.41 -20.21 11.87
N LEU A 4 3.05 -19.09 11.52
CA LEU A 4 4.50 -18.96 11.64
C LEU A 4 4.86 -18.50 13.04
N LYS A 5 5.63 -19.31 13.76
CA LYS A 5 6.21 -18.91 15.04
C LYS A 5 7.63 -18.44 14.84
N LEU A 6 7.94 -17.25 15.30
CA LEU A 6 9.23 -16.61 15.09
C LEU A 6 10.39 -17.47 15.60
N GLU A 7 10.22 -18.15 16.72
CA GLU A 7 11.20 -19.05 17.32
C GLU A 7 11.49 -20.31 16.49
N GLU A 8 10.55 -20.75 15.65
CA GLU A 8 10.68 -21.92 14.78
C GLU A 8 11.41 -21.60 13.46
N LEU A 9 11.58 -20.32 13.14
CA LEU A 9 12.22 -19.89 11.90
C LEU A 9 13.75 -19.85 12.04
N SER A 10 14.45 -20.34 11.03
CA SER A 10 15.89 -20.14 10.88
C SER A 10 16.20 -18.65 10.64
N ILE A 11 17.45 -18.25 10.87
CA ILE A 11 17.89 -16.87 10.60
C ILE A 11 17.64 -16.48 9.13
N ARG A 12 17.88 -17.40 8.17
CA ARG A 12 17.63 -17.19 6.76
C ARG A 12 16.14 -16.90 6.49
N GLN A 13 15.25 -17.65 7.08
CA GLN A 13 13.81 -17.44 6.96
C GLN A 13 13.38 -16.11 7.59
N LYS A 14 13.88 -15.79 8.79
CA LYS A 14 13.59 -14.50 9.45
C LYS A 14 14.02 -13.32 8.57
N LEU A 15 15.21 -13.40 7.98
CA LEU A 15 15.68 -12.39 7.02
C LEU A 15 14.77 -12.36 5.78
N GLY A 16 14.45 -13.52 5.19
CA GLY A 16 13.57 -13.63 4.04
C GLY A 16 12.21 -12.96 4.27
N MET A 17 11.62 -13.12 5.46
CA MET A 17 10.35 -12.49 5.83
C MET A 17 10.39 -10.95 5.80
N THR A 18 11.58 -10.32 5.78
CA THR A 18 11.71 -8.86 5.68
C THR A 18 11.83 -8.37 4.23
N PHE A 19 11.87 -9.28 3.26
CA PHE A 19 11.97 -8.93 1.84
C PHE A 19 10.61 -8.95 1.15
N THR A 20 10.49 -8.04 0.18
CA THR A 20 9.39 -8.00 -0.79
C THR A 20 9.94 -8.29 -2.18
N ALA A 21 9.40 -9.29 -2.87
CA ALA A 21 9.66 -9.48 -4.28
C ALA A 21 8.69 -8.62 -5.10
N PHE A 22 9.25 -7.83 -6.04
CA PHE A 22 8.44 -7.06 -6.97
C PHE A 22 8.18 -7.90 -8.23
N ILE A 23 6.91 -8.04 -8.58
CA ILE A 23 6.46 -8.78 -9.76
C ILE A 23 5.77 -7.80 -10.71
N ASN A 24 6.43 -7.50 -11.82
CA ASN A 24 5.86 -6.69 -12.89
C ASN A 24 5.30 -7.59 -13.99
N GLY A 25 3.97 -7.56 -14.16
CA GLY A 25 3.28 -8.47 -15.07
C GLY A 25 3.59 -8.34 -16.54
N SER A 26 4.01 -7.16 -17.02
CA SER A 26 4.24 -6.90 -18.44
C SER A 26 5.60 -7.38 -18.97
N SER A 27 6.54 -7.67 -18.09
CA SER A 27 7.92 -8.09 -18.47
C SER A 27 8.38 -9.41 -17.82
N ARG A 28 7.46 -10.14 -17.22
CA ARG A 28 7.73 -11.36 -16.44
C ARG A 28 8.10 -12.55 -17.31
N THR A 29 9.14 -13.28 -16.90
CA THR A 29 9.51 -14.56 -17.52
C THR A 29 9.07 -15.76 -16.67
N PRO A 30 8.88 -16.96 -17.29
CA PRO A 30 8.57 -18.18 -16.53
C PRO A 30 9.66 -18.52 -15.49
N GLU A 31 10.91 -18.20 -15.77
CA GLU A 31 12.04 -18.44 -14.87
C GLU A 31 11.98 -17.55 -13.63
N GLU A 32 11.61 -16.27 -13.79
CA GLU A 32 11.39 -15.35 -12.67
C GLU A 32 10.23 -15.82 -11.79
N ASP A 33 9.13 -16.28 -12.39
CA ASP A 33 8.02 -16.86 -11.65
C ASP A 33 8.44 -18.07 -10.84
N ALA A 34 9.16 -19.01 -11.47
CA ALA A 34 9.64 -20.22 -10.82
C ALA A 34 10.56 -19.90 -9.64
N PHE A 35 11.45 -18.92 -9.78
CA PHE A 35 12.34 -18.47 -8.73
C PHE A 35 11.58 -17.88 -7.54
N ILE A 36 10.62 -17.00 -7.79
CA ILE A 36 9.79 -16.38 -6.72
C ILE A 36 8.95 -17.45 -6.00
N LEU A 37 8.33 -18.36 -6.75
CA LEU A 37 7.54 -19.44 -6.16
C LEU A 37 8.41 -20.39 -5.33
N ASP A 38 9.67 -20.62 -5.70
CA ASP A 38 10.61 -21.42 -4.89
C ASP A 38 10.97 -20.71 -3.58
N LEU A 39 11.19 -19.38 -3.61
CA LEU A 39 11.40 -18.60 -2.38
C LEU A 39 10.19 -18.67 -1.43
N ILE A 40 8.99 -18.73 -1.98
CA ILE A 40 7.74 -18.81 -1.19
C ILE A 40 7.59 -20.20 -0.55
N LYS A 41 7.89 -21.28 -1.26
CA LYS A 41 7.80 -22.66 -0.74
C LYS A 41 8.64 -22.88 0.52
N ASN A 42 9.78 -22.20 0.60
CA ASN A 42 10.66 -22.24 1.76
C ASN A 42 10.52 -20.91 2.49
N PRO A 43 9.65 -20.67 3.45
CA PRO A 43 9.24 -19.34 3.92
C PRO A 43 10.41 -18.35 4.06
N SER A 44 10.90 -17.93 2.88
CA SER A 44 12.07 -17.05 2.68
C SER A 44 11.67 -15.74 2.01
N LEU A 45 10.35 -15.45 1.96
CA LEU A 45 9.80 -14.23 1.40
C LEU A 45 8.56 -13.81 2.20
N GLY A 46 8.53 -12.58 2.71
CA GLY A 46 7.42 -12.08 3.53
C GLY A 46 6.31 -11.44 2.70
N CYS A 47 6.66 -10.88 1.55
CA CYS A 47 5.74 -10.14 0.72
C CYS A 47 6.03 -10.32 -0.76
N VAL A 48 4.98 -10.35 -1.57
CA VAL A 48 5.05 -10.12 -3.01
C VAL A 48 4.30 -8.84 -3.35
N TRP A 49 4.96 -7.93 -4.06
CA TRP A 49 4.34 -6.75 -4.62
C TRP A 49 4.01 -7.03 -6.08
N VAL A 50 2.73 -7.18 -6.37
CA VAL A 50 2.24 -7.51 -7.70
C VAL A 50 1.67 -6.25 -8.34
N GLN A 51 2.38 -5.72 -9.33
CA GLN A 51 1.92 -4.61 -10.14
C GLN A 51 1.78 -5.12 -11.57
N VAL A 52 0.57 -5.35 -12.00
CA VAL A 52 0.29 -6.08 -13.23
C VAL A 52 -0.76 -5.38 -14.03
N ASP A 53 -0.52 -5.31 -15.33
CA ASP A 53 -1.57 -5.12 -16.32
C ASP A 53 -2.53 -6.33 -16.24
N ARG A 54 -3.78 -6.09 -16.53
CA ARG A 54 -4.98 -6.93 -16.35
C ARG A 54 -4.81 -8.45 -16.51
N ASP A 55 -3.96 -8.88 -17.44
CA ASP A 55 -3.90 -10.28 -17.84
C ASP A 55 -2.89 -11.06 -16.97
N GLY A 56 -3.40 -12.03 -16.22
CA GLY A 56 -2.57 -12.96 -15.43
C GLY A 56 -2.39 -12.63 -13.94
N VAL A 57 -2.90 -11.50 -13.43
CA VAL A 57 -2.83 -11.15 -11.98
C VAL A 57 -3.48 -12.22 -11.13
N GLU A 58 -4.71 -12.57 -11.43
CA GLU A 58 -5.48 -13.54 -10.64
C GLU A 58 -4.81 -14.91 -10.66
N GLU A 59 -4.32 -15.34 -11.82
CA GLU A 59 -3.62 -16.62 -11.98
C GLU A 59 -2.31 -16.63 -11.17
N LEU A 60 -1.53 -15.55 -11.25
CA LEU A 60 -0.29 -15.43 -10.49
C LEU A 60 -0.54 -15.44 -8.99
N ILE A 61 -1.51 -14.65 -8.52
CA ILE A 61 -1.87 -14.61 -7.10
C ILE A 61 -2.41 -15.98 -6.64
N ALA A 62 -3.16 -16.68 -7.49
CA ALA A 62 -3.60 -18.04 -7.19
C ALA A 62 -2.40 -18.99 -7.02
N LYS A 63 -1.40 -18.94 -7.90
CA LYS A 63 -0.16 -19.73 -7.79
C LYS A 63 0.61 -19.40 -6.51
N VAL A 64 0.74 -18.10 -6.16
CA VAL A 64 1.37 -17.67 -4.91
C VAL A 64 0.66 -18.28 -3.71
N LYS A 65 -0.67 -18.22 -3.67
CA LYS A 65 -1.47 -18.76 -2.58
C LYS A 65 -1.46 -20.29 -2.51
N GLU A 66 -1.32 -20.96 -3.65
CA GLU A 66 -1.23 -22.42 -3.71
C GLU A 66 0.07 -22.94 -3.09
N VAL A 67 1.20 -22.23 -3.33
CA VAL A 67 2.50 -22.68 -2.83
C VAL A 67 2.82 -22.17 -1.43
N ALA A 68 2.19 -21.06 -1.00
CA ALA A 68 2.39 -20.51 0.34
C ALA A 68 1.57 -21.29 1.37
N ASP A 69 2.24 -22.01 2.26
CA ASP A 69 1.61 -22.68 3.42
C ASP A 69 1.55 -21.79 4.67
N TYR A 70 2.00 -20.54 4.56
CA TYR A 70 2.06 -19.51 5.60
C TYR A 70 1.36 -18.21 5.14
N PRO A 71 1.05 -17.28 6.08
CA PRO A 71 0.49 -15.98 5.75
C PRO A 71 1.51 -15.11 5.01
N ILE A 72 1.41 -15.06 3.67
CA ILE A 72 2.22 -14.16 2.84
C ILE A 72 1.45 -12.88 2.53
N LEU A 73 2.15 -11.74 2.55
CA LEU A 73 1.59 -10.47 2.12
C LEU A 73 1.60 -10.38 0.59
N ILE A 74 0.45 -10.05 0.02
CA ILE A 74 0.28 -9.86 -1.44
C ILE A 74 -0.18 -8.43 -1.63
N MET A 75 0.73 -7.58 -2.07
CA MET A 75 0.61 -6.14 -2.04
C MET A 75 0.52 -5.54 -3.45
N THR A 76 -0.16 -4.42 -3.57
CA THR A 76 -0.17 -3.58 -4.77
C THR A 76 -0.33 -2.10 -4.44
N ASP A 77 0.03 -1.25 -5.40
CA ASP A 77 -0.43 0.14 -5.45
C ASP A 77 -1.82 0.20 -6.09
N ALA A 78 -2.73 0.90 -5.44
CA ALA A 78 -4.08 1.08 -5.94
C ALA A 78 -4.64 2.42 -5.45
N GLU A 79 -3.98 3.51 -5.82
CA GLU A 79 -4.34 4.84 -5.29
C GLU A 79 -5.72 5.30 -5.72
N ASN A 80 -6.09 5.06 -6.96
CA ASN A 80 -7.37 5.43 -7.57
C ASN A 80 -8.24 4.22 -7.91
N GLY A 81 -7.94 3.08 -7.35
CA GLY A 81 -8.59 1.81 -7.62
C GLY A 81 -7.65 0.82 -8.29
N ILE A 82 -8.19 -0.29 -8.70
CA ILE A 82 -7.48 -1.40 -9.33
C ILE A 82 -8.24 -1.83 -10.57
N GLU A 83 -7.56 -1.94 -11.72
CA GLU A 83 -8.20 -2.41 -12.93
C GLU A 83 -8.86 -3.80 -12.76
N PRO A 84 -10.10 -4.02 -13.20
CA PRO A 84 -10.98 -3.06 -13.93
C PRO A 84 -11.81 -2.13 -13.01
N TYR A 85 -11.53 -2.04 -11.74
CA TYR A 85 -12.34 -1.39 -10.71
C TYR A 85 -11.74 -0.03 -10.29
N VAL A 86 -11.54 0.88 -11.25
CA VAL A 86 -11.13 2.26 -10.98
C VAL A 86 -12.26 2.99 -10.27
N ILE A 87 -11.96 3.68 -9.17
CA ILE A 87 -12.95 4.33 -8.30
C ILE A 87 -12.76 5.85 -8.20
N GLY A 88 -11.63 6.38 -8.64
CA GLY A 88 -11.34 7.81 -8.69
C GLY A 88 -10.15 8.23 -7.85
N GLU A 89 -9.77 9.50 -7.98
CA GLU A 89 -8.59 10.08 -7.37
C GLU A 89 -8.83 10.54 -5.92
N HIS A 90 -7.76 10.61 -5.13
CA HIS A 90 -7.83 11.11 -3.74
C HIS A 90 -8.35 12.54 -3.65
N ASN A 91 -7.94 13.44 -4.57
CA ASN A 91 -8.42 14.82 -4.58
C ASN A 91 -9.93 14.90 -4.82
N ALA A 92 -10.51 13.99 -5.58
CA ALA A 92 -11.97 13.94 -5.77
C ALA A 92 -12.67 13.62 -4.45
N VAL A 93 -12.14 12.68 -3.66
CA VAL A 93 -12.64 12.40 -2.30
C VAL A 93 -12.50 13.62 -1.40
N ALA A 94 -11.34 14.28 -1.43
CA ALA A 94 -11.06 15.49 -0.65
C ALA A 94 -12.02 16.65 -1.01
N CYS A 95 -12.31 16.85 -2.30
CA CYS A 95 -13.24 17.87 -2.78
C CYS A 95 -14.67 17.68 -2.26
N THR A 96 -15.07 16.46 -1.92
CA THR A 96 -16.39 16.22 -1.31
C THR A 96 -16.47 16.77 0.13
N GLY A 97 -15.35 16.89 0.83
CA GLY A 97 -15.28 17.24 2.24
C GLY A 97 -16.04 16.29 3.16
N ASN A 98 -16.41 15.11 2.68
CA ASN A 98 -17.30 14.18 3.37
C ASN A 98 -16.58 12.91 3.82
N ILE A 99 -16.42 12.74 5.12
CA ILE A 99 -15.77 11.58 5.74
C ILE A 99 -16.43 10.25 5.33
N LYS A 100 -17.75 10.23 5.12
CA LYS A 100 -18.45 9.02 4.66
C LYS A 100 -18.01 8.61 3.24
N HIS A 101 -17.74 9.58 2.37
CA HIS A 101 -17.23 9.28 1.02
C HIS A 101 -15.81 8.71 1.09
N ALA A 102 -14.98 9.24 1.96
CA ALA A 102 -13.64 8.70 2.21
C ALA A 102 -13.70 7.25 2.73
N TYR A 103 -14.58 6.96 3.68
CA TYR A 103 -14.80 5.59 4.16
C TYR A 103 -15.30 4.66 3.06
N ILE A 104 -16.29 5.08 2.27
CA ILE A 104 -16.85 4.29 1.16
C ILE A 104 -15.77 4.03 0.11
N PHE A 105 -14.95 5.03 -0.21
CA PHE A 105 -13.81 4.90 -1.12
C PHE A 105 -12.88 3.77 -0.65
N GLY A 106 -12.41 3.82 0.60
CA GLY A 106 -11.54 2.80 1.18
C GLY A 106 -12.16 1.42 1.18
N LYS A 107 -13.43 1.30 1.56
CA LYS A 107 -14.15 0.02 1.59
C LYS A 107 -14.34 -0.57 0.20
N THR A 108 -14.67 0.25 -0.79
CA THR A 108 -14.81 -0.18 -2.18
C THR A 108 -13.47 -0.67 -2.75
N LEU A 109 -12.39 0.09 -2.49
CA LEU A 109 -11.05 -0.30 -2.87
C LEU A 109 -10.67 -1.67 -2.29
N ALA A 110 -10.89 -1.87 -0.99
CA ALA A 110 -10.59 -3.12 -0.31
C ALA A 110 -11.35 -4.31 -0.88
N VAL A 111 -12.66 -4.15 -1.09
CA VAL A 111 -13.50 -5.22 -1.69
C VAL A 111 -13.00 -5.61 -3.09
N ASN A 112 -12.62 -4.63 -3.90
CA ASN A 112 -12.12 -4.86 -5.25
C ASN A 112 -10.73 -5.51 -5.24
N ALA A 113 -9.82 -5.04 -4.39
CA ALA A 113 -8.49 -5.62 -4.22
C ALA A 113 -8.57 -7.08 -3.76
N ARG A 114 -9.46 -7.38 -2.81
CA ARG A 114 -9.69 -8.76 -2.35
C ARG A 114 -10.23 -9.69 -3.42
N LYS A 115 -11.10 -9.21 -4.31
CA LYS A 115 -11.59 -10.01 -5.44
C LYS A 115 -10.44 -10.50 -6.31
N LEU A 116 -9.42 -9.67 -6.52
CA LEU A 116 -8.22 -10.01 -7.27
C LEU A 116 -7.21 -10.83 -6.44
N GLY A 117 -7.44 -10.96 -5.14
CA GLY A 117 -6.65 -11.79 -4.26
C GLY A 117 -5.59 -11.08 -3.43
N TYR A 118 -5.47 -9.77 -3.52
CA TYR A 118 -4.60 -8.97 -2.66
C TYR A 118 -5.05 -8.98 -1.20
N ASN A 119 -4.11 -8.79 -0.28
CA ASN A 119 -4.38 -8.63 1.14
C ASN A 119 -3.73 -7.38 1.75
N VAL A 120 -2.90 -6.66 0.97
CA VAL A 120 -2.30 -5.38 1.34
C VAL A 120 -2.44 -4.39 0.18
N VAL A 121 -2.77 -3.14 0.48
CA VAL A 121 -2.79 -2.05 -0.50
C VAL A 121 -2.05 -0.83 0.04
N CYS A 122 -1.17 -0.24 -0.80
CA CYS A 122 -0.44 0.99 -0.47
C CYS A 122 -1.35 2.21 -0.63
N ASN A 123 -2.21 2.41 0.36
CA ASN A 123 -3.19 3.48 0.48
C ASN A 123 -3.54 3.64 1.97
N PRO A 124 -3.89 4.83 2.50
CA PRO A 124 -4.06 6.12 1.82
C PRO A 124 -2.74 6.85 1.51
N VAL A 125 -2.79 7.75 0.50
CA VAL A 125 -1.73 8.74 0.28
C VAL A 125 -1.98 9.92 1.19
N VAL A 126 -1.04 10.18 2.10
CA VAL A 126 -1.13 11.24 3.11
C VAL A 126 -0.21 12.43 2.85
N ASP A 127 0.45 12.43 1.69
CA ASP A 127 1.29 13.54 1.27
C ASP A 127 0.45 14.80 1.05
N MET A 128 0.80 15.88 1.75
CA MET A 128 0.10 17.16 1.67
C MET A 128 0.68 18.00 0.51
N ARG A 129 0.06 17.93 -0.67
CA ARG A 129 0.52 18.63 -1.88
C ARG A 129 -0.60 19.40 -2.54
N ARG A 130 -0.36 20.68 -2.79
CA ARG A 130 -1.28 21.52 -3.55
C ARG A 130 -1.30 21.09 -5.02
N GLY A 131 -2.52 20.95 -5.60
CA GLY A 131 -2.71 20.65 -7.03
C GLY A 131 -2.36 19.24 -7.46
N SER A 132 -2.07 18.33 -6.53
CA SER A 132 -1.84 16.92 -6.84
C SER A 132 -3.14 16.13 -6.78
N GLN A 133 -3.41 15.34 -7.81
CA GLN A 133 -4.56 14.41 -7.84
C GLN A 133 -4.45 13.33 -6.77
N ARG A 134 -3.24 12.99 -6.39
CA ARG A 134 -2.94 11.98 -5.36
C ARG A 134 -3.14 12.49 -3.93
N SER A 135 -3.27 13.80 -3.72
CA SER A 135 -3.31 14.40 -2.37
C SER A 135 -4.74 14.58 -1.86
N LEU A 136 -4.93 14.30 -0.57
CA LEU A 136 -6.16 14.61 0.17
C LEU A 136 -6.24 16.09 0.58
N GLY A 137 -5.22 16.89 0.27
CA GLY A 137 -5.19 18.34 0.56
C GLY A 137 -3.88 18.80 1.19
N THR A 138 -3.92 20.00 1.76
CA THR A 138 -2.75 20.66 2.39
C THR A 138 -2.96 20.96 3.88
N ASP A 139 -4.14 20.70 4.40
CA ASP A 139 -4.46 20.85 5.82
C ASP A 139 -4.28 19.50 6.52
N LYS A 140 -3.32 19.42 7.44
CA LYS A 140 -2.92 18.18 8.10
C LYS A 140 -4.05 17.50 8.87
N GLU A 141 -4.95 18.30 9.46
CA GLU A 141 -6.08 17.77 10.25
C GLU A 141 -7.09 17.11 9.32
N LYS A 142 -7.48 17.80 8.24
CA LYS A 142 -8.38 17.25 7.22
C LYS A 142 -7.79 16.03 6.51
N VAL A 143 -6.50 16.09 6.16
CA VAL A 143 -5.81 14.93 5.57
C VAL A 143 -5.82 13.76 6.53
N GLY A 144 -5.52 13.99 7.82
CA GLY A 144 -5.56 12.96 8.84
C GLY A 144 -6.95 12.35 9.05
N GLU A 145 -8.01 13.17 9.03
CA GLU A 145 -9.40 12.70 9.15
C GLU A 145 -9.83 11.85 7.95
N LEU A 146 -9.60 12.35 6.73
CA LEU A 146 -9.97 11.65 5.50
C LEU A 146 -9.16 10.37 5.33
N ALA A 147 -7.85 10.41 5.57
CA ALA A 147 -6.97 9.25 5.51
C ALA A 147 -7.40 8.17 6.51
N SER A 148 -7.75 8.57 7.75
CA SER A 148 -8.26 7.63 8.76
C SER A 148 -9.57 6.99 8.32
N ALA A 149 -10.46 7.74 7.67
CA ALA A 149 -11.71 7.18 7.16
C ALA A 149 -11.49 6.21 6.00
N ILE A 150 -10.56 6.52 5.09
CA ILE A 150 -10.15 5.61 4.01
C ILE A 150 -9.58 4.31 4.61
N ALA A 151 -8.60 4.42 5.52
CA ALA A 151 -7.98 3.27 6.16
C ALA A 151 -8.98 2.42 6.92
N GLN A 152 -9.91 3.04 7.68
CA GLN A 152 -10.99 2.32 8.36
C GLN A 152 -11.88 1.56 7.36
N GLY A 153 -12.25 2.21 6.27
CA GLY A 153 -13.02 1.54 5.20
C GLY A 153 -12.28 0.35 4.60
N MET A 154 -10.97 0.49 4.37
CA MET A 154 -10.12 -0.60 3.88
C MET A 154 -10.03 -1.74 4.89
N HIS A 155 -9.82 -1.44 6.15
CA HIS A 155 -9.77 -2.42 7.24
C HIS A 155 -11.10 -3.19 7.37
N ASP A 156 -12.23 -2.48 7.38
CA ASP A 156 -13.58 -3.08 7.39
C ASP A 156 -13.89 -3.88 6.12
N GLY A 157 -13.19 -3.58 5.02
CA GLY A 157 -13.18 -4.36 3.78
C GLY A 157 -12.25 -5.58 3.82
N GLY A 158 -11.45 -5.74 4.88
CA GLY A 158 -10.56 -6.88 5.11
C GLY A 158 -9.22 -6.79 4.38
N ILE A 159 -8.66 -5.58 4.19
CA ILE A 159 -7.35 -5.31 3.59
C ILE A 159 -6.45 -4.62 4.62
N LEU A 160 -5.19 -4.99 4.66
CA LEU A 160 -4.16 -4.25 5.37
C LEU A 160 -3.78 -2.99 4.58
N THR A 161 -3.53 -1.89 5.29
CA THR A 161 -3.21 -0.59 4.72
C THR A 161 -1.72 -0.26 4.88
N VAL A 162 -1.17 0.46 3.90
CA VAL A 162 0.15 1.07 3.98
C VAL A 162 0.02 2.53 3.61
N ALA A 163 -0.04 3.40 4.61
CA ALA A 163 -0.05 4.84 4.39
C ALA A 163 1.28 5.31 3.81
N LYS A 164 1.23 6.21 2.82
CA LYS A 164 2.44 6.61 2.09
C LYS A 164 2.45 8.10 1.73
N HIS A 165 3.63 8.67 1.48
CA HIS A 165 4.97 8.08 1.45
C HIS A 165 5.73 8.53 2.71
N TYR A 166 6.02 7.61 3.60
CA TYR A 166 6.69 7.93 4.85
C TYR A 166 8.16 8.36 4.62
N PRO A 167 8.66 9.41 5.29
CA PRO A 167 7.97 10.25 6.30
C PRO A 167 7.12 11.38 5.69
N SER A 168 6.92 11.44 4.38
CA SER A 168 6.35 12.57 3.67
C SER A 168 7.24 13.83 3.74
N SER A 169 6.77 14.94 3.19
CA SER A 169 7.45 16.22 3.26
C SER A 169 6.50 17.36 2.92
N VAL A 170 6.64 18.51 3.57
CA VAL A 170 5.88 19.73 3.24
C VAL A 170 6.74 20.78 2.55
N LYS A 171 8.07 20.70 2.68
CA LYS A 171 9.05 21.63 2.08
C LYS A 171 9.94 20.88 1.10
N THR A 172 9.48 20.71 -0.14
CA THR A 172 10.24 20.00 -1.18
C THR A 172 10.69 20.96 -2.29
N ASN A 173 11.62 20.51 -3.12
CA ASN A 173 11.96 21.17 -4.37
C ASN A 173 10.86 21.07 -5.45
N GLY A 174 9.74 20.38 -5.17
CA GLY A 174 8.61 20.22 -6.10
C GLY A 174 8.85 19.24 -7.25
N VAL A 175 10.00 18.57 -7.28
CA VAL A 175 10.33 17.60 -8.33
C VAL A 175 9.63 16.26 -8.04
N ASP A 176 9.14 15.59 -9.08
CA ASP A 176 8.64 14.23 -8.98
C ASP A 176 9.83 13.27 -8.83
N SER A 177 9.83 12.48 -7.75
CA SER A 177 10.90 11.51 -7.45
C SER A 177 11.07 10.41 -8.50
N HIS A 178 10.07 10.19 -9.36
CA HIS A 178 10.19 9.27 -10.50
C HIS A 178 10.96 9.88 -11.68
N MET A 179 11.09 11.21 -11.72
CA MET A 179 11.71 11.92 -12.84
C MET A 179 13.11 12.44 -12.52
N ALA A 180 13.35 12.84 -11.26
CA ALA A 180 14.65 13.35 -10.82
C ALA A 180 14.75 13.33 -9.29
N GLU A 181 15.91 13.73 -8.75
CA GLU A 181 16.13 13.81 -7.31
C GLU A 181 15.17 14.80 -6.64
N ASN A 182 14.46 14.30 -5.66
CA ASN A 182 13.55 15.07 -4.82
C ASN A 182 14.24 15.33 -3.47
N PHE A 183 14.34 16.60 -3.09
CA PHE A 183 14.93 17.03 -1.83
C PHE A 183 13.85 17.54 -0.89
N SER A 184 13.89 17.06 0.36
CA SER A 184 13.15 17.64 1.47
C SER A 184 14.04 18.65 2.20
N TYR A 185 13.48 19.82 2.48
CA TYR A 185 14.09 20.87 3.27
C TYR A 185 13.46 20.97 4.66
N ASP A 186 12.66 19.97 5.03
CA ASP A 186 12.02 19.93 6.34
C ASP A 186 13.05 19.67 7.44
N THR A 187 12.96 20.45 8.52
CA THR A 187 13.62 20.12 9.78
C THR A 187 12.88 18.96 10.46
N LYS A 188 13.48 18.37 11.47
CA LYS A 188 12.81 17.35 12.30
C LYS A 188 11.54 17.92 12.93
N GLU A 189 11.58 19.18 13.35
CA GLU A 189 10.46 19.90 13.94
C GLU A 189 9.34 20.10 12.93
N ASP A 190 9.64 20.47 11.67
CA ASP A 190 8.68 20.56 10.58
C ASP A 190 7.98 19.20 10.33
N LEU A 191 8.77 18.11 10.25
CA LEU A 191 8.23 16.78 10.04
C LEU A 191 7.27 16.38 11.16
N LEU A 192 7.67 16.58 12.43
CA LEU A 192 6.85 16.23 13.59
C LEU A 192 5.58 17.08 13.70
N ALA A 193 5.67 18.36 13.33
CA ALA A 193 4.55 19.30 13.43
C ALA A 193 3.54 19.14 12.29
N GLU A 194 3.99 18.78 11.10
CA GLU A 194 3.17 18.82 9.88
C GLU A 194 3.12 17.45 9.16
N ALA A 195 4.23 17.01 8.56
CA ALA A 195 4.23 15.87 7.65
C ALA A 195 3.84 14.54 8.31
N LEU A 196 4.23 14.32 9.56
CA LEU A 196 3.92 13.10 10.32
C LEU A 196 2.57 13.16 11.04
N TYR A 197 1.88 14.29 11.03
CA TYR A 197 0.60 14.43 11.71
C TYR A 197 -0.47 13.42 11.21
N PRO A 198 -0.69 13.24 9.89
CA PRO A 198 -1.65 12.26 9.40
C PRO A 198 -1.31 10.82 9.84
N TYR A 199 -0.03 10.44 9.86
CA TYR A 199 0.40 9.12 10.34
C TYR A 199 0.08 8.94 11.83
N LYS A 200 0.32 9.96 12.65
CA LYS A 200 -0.04 9.92 14.06
C LYS A 200 -1.53 9.68 14.26
N ARG A 201 -2.38 10.34 13.44
CA ARG A 201 -3.83 10.16 13.49
C ARG A 201 -4.27 8.73 13.11
N LEU A 202 -3.60 8.12 12.14
CA LEU A 202 -3.82 6.71 11.79
C LEU A 202 -3.44 5.78 12.94
N MET A 203 -2.25 5.97 13.53
CA MET A 203 -1.77 5.16 14.66
C MET A 203 -2.66 5.27 15.90
N GLU A 204 -3.23 6.45 16.19
CA GLU A 204 -4.16 6.65 17.32
C GLU A 204 -5.47 5.86 17.16
N LYS A 205 -5.77 5.37 15.96
CA LYS A 205 -6.96 4.57 15.65
C LYS A 205 -6.65 3.11 15.34
N ASP A 206 -5.42 2.67 15.57
CA ASP A 206 -4.94 1.32 15.24
C ASP A 206 -5.14 0.95 13.75
N LEU A 207 -4.90 1.91 12.84
CA LEU A 207 -5.10 1.80 11.39
C LEU A 207 -3.78 1.85 10.62
#